data_17dc7a47a2bc003d6048f6c84e20f8c8
#
_entry.id   17dc7a47a2bc003d6048f6c84e20f8c8
#
_cell.length_a   1.000
_cell.length_b   1.000
_cell.length_c   1.000
_cell.angle_alpha   90.00
_cell.angle_beta   90.00
_cell.angle_gamma   90.00
#
_symmetry.space_group_name_H-M   'P 1'
#
loop_
_entity.id
_entity.type
_entity.pdbx_description
1 polymer ?
#
loop_
_entity_poly.entity_id
_entity_poly.type
_entity_poly.pdbx_seq_one_letter_code
_entity_poly.pdbx_strand_id
1 'polypeptide(L)'
;MPMRRRQGCISIHNQTRATVVCHQVRIADTFLSRLVGLLGKRTLTPGTGLLIQPSSGVHTWGMAFPIDIVALGRSYEVVGAWQSVGPWCIRGLSFKTRHVLELPTGQIERAQITVGDELCLVAASGACD
;
A
#
# COMPACT_ATOMS: atom_id res chain seq x y z
N MET A 1 -6.30 -16.82 -20.58
CA MET A 1 -6.12 -16.60 -20.22
C MET A 1 -5.71 -16.60 -19.57
N PRO A 2 -5.44 -16.48 -19.49
CA PRO A 2 -5.01 -16.56 -18.72
C PRO A 2 -5.13 -16.31 -17.72
N MET A 3 -4.94 -16.53 -17.46
CA MET A 3 -5.18 -16.47 -16.48
C MET A 3 -4.69 -15.61 -15.77
N ARG A 4 -4.94 -15.02 -15.37
CA ARG A 4 -4.56 -14.24 -14.74
C ARG A 4 -4.45 -14.63 -13.58
N ARG A 5 -3.88 -14.63 -12.99
CA ARG A 5 -3.67 -15.13 -12.00
C ARG A 5 -4.33 -14.54 -10.99
N ARG A 6 -4.78 -14.87 -10.26
CA ARG A 6 -5.32 -14.54 -9.20
C ARG A 6 -4.48 -13.82 -8.32
N GLN A 7 -3.92 -12.77 -8.57
CA GLN A 7 -3.16 -12.14 -7.78
C GLN A 7 -3.82 -11.47 -6.74
N GLY A 8 -5.03 -11.38 -6.58
CA GLY A 8 -5.70 -10.72 -5.52
C GLY A 8 -5.65 -11.40 -4.18
N CYS A 9 -4.95 -12.47 -4.05
CA CYS A 9 -4.94 -13.20 -2.80
C CYS A 9 -3.83 -12.85 -1.86
N ILE A 10 -3.18 -11.74 -2.01
CA ILE A 10 -2.10 -11.34 -1.12
C ILE A 10 -2.65 -10.39 -0.07
N SER A 11 -2.37 -10.66 1.18
CA SER A 11 -2.70 -9.75 2.28
C SER A 11 -1.41 -9.26 2.91
N ILE A 12 -1.50 -8.17 3.67
CA ILE A 12 -0.36 -7.62 4.38
C ILE A 12 -0.69 -7.58 5.86
N HIS A 13 0.22 -8.07 6.66
CA HIS A 13 0.08 -8.12 8.10
C HIS A 13 1.21 -7.35 8.76
N ASN A 14 0.91 -6.73 9.90
CA ASN A 14 1.90 -6.06 10.71
C ASN A 14 2.32 -7.06 11.78
N GLN A 15 3.48 -7.64 11.61
CA GLN A 15 3.95 -8.66 12.54
C GLN A 15 4.27 -8.09 13.90
N THR A 16 4.75 -6.87 13.93
CA THR A 16 5.12 -6.23 15.19
C THR A 16 3.91 -6.00 16.08
N ARG A 17 2.78 -5.65 15.48
CA ARG A 17 1.56 -5.33 16.24
C ARG A 17 0.53 -6.43 16.22
N ALA A 18 0.75 -7.47 15.44
CA ALA A 18 -0.21 -8.56 15.28
C ALA A 18 -1.55 -8.04 14.74
N THR A 19 -1.49 -7.16 13.76
CA THR A 19 -2.69 -6.60 13.13
C THR A 19 -2.68 -6.91 11.64
N VAL A 20 -3.85 -6.78 11.02
CA VAL A 20 -3.97 -6.93 9.56
C VAL A 20 -3.94 -5.54 8.96
N VAL A 21 -3.01 -5.32 8.06
CA VAL A 21 -2.89 -4.02 7.38
C VAL A 21 -3.91 -3.93 6.26
N CYS A 22 -3.99 -4.95 5.42
CA CYS A 22 -5.03 -5.03 4.42
C CYS A 22 -5.24 -6.48 4.05
N HIS A 23 -6.48 -6.81 3.68
CA HIS A 23 -6.83 -8.18 3.34
C HIS A 23 -6.48 -8.52 1.90
N GLN A 24 -6.39 -7.52 1.05
CA GLN A 24 -6.12 -7.75 -0.35
C GLN A 24 -5.32 -6.58 -0.90
N VAL A 25 -4.15 -6.86 -1.41
CA VAL A 25 -3.29 -5.82 -1.95
C VAL A 25 -3.07 -6.08 -3.45
N ARG A 26 -3.09 -4.98 -4.21
CA ARG A 26 -2.69 -5.03 -5.60
C ARG A 26 -1.26 -4.56 -5.66
N ILE A 27 -0.48 -5.16 -6.53
CA ILE A 27 0.90 -4.77 -6.71
C ILE A 27 1.02 -4.05 -8.04
N ALA A 28 1.57 -2.85 -8.00
CA ALA A 28 1.84 -2.06 -9.18
C ALA A 28 3.33 -1.85 -9.27
N ASP A 29 3.87 -2.11 -10.44
CA ASP A 29 5.31 -1.99 -10.62
C ASP A 29 5.68 -0.79 -11.45
N THR A 30 4.75 0.05 -11.83
CA THR A 30 5.04 1.26 -12.59
C THR A 30 4.10 2.37 -12.14
N PHE A 31 4.54 3.59 -12.34
CA PHE A 31 3.71 4.74 -12.07
C PHE A 31 2.42 4.70 -12.89
N LEU A 32 2.51 4.26 -14.13
CA LEU A 32 1.36 4.22 -15.00
C LEU A 32 0.32 3.23 -14.48
N SER A 33 0.75 2.06 -14.01
CA SER A 33 -0.17 1.09 -13.46
C SER A 33 -0.88 1.64 -12.23
N ARG A 34 -0.15 2.35 -11.38
CA ARG A 34 -0.74 2.96 -10.22
C ARG A 34 -1.76 4.00 -10.62
N LEU A 35 -1.40 4.85 -11.56
CA LEU A 35 -2.28 5.92 -12.01
C LEU A 35 -3.57 5.36 -12.58
N VAL A 36 -3.49 4.38 -13.44
CA VAL A 36 -4.66 3.76 -14.02
C VAL A 36 -5.51 3.12 -12.94
N GLY A 37 -4.88 2.50 -11.97
CA GLY A 37 -5.61 1.81 -10.92
C GLY A 37 -6.41 2.75 -10.03
N LEU A 38 -5.97 4.00 -9.87
CA LEU A 38 -6.61 4.93 -8.96
C LEU A 38 -7.47 5.99 -9.63
N LEU A 39 -7.21 6.27 -10.90
CA LEU A 39 -7.98 7.29 -11.59
C LEU A 39 -9.43 6.88 -11.67
N GLY A 40 -10.32 7.83 -11.46
CA GLY A 40 -11.74 7.58 -11.52
C GLY A 40 -12.34 7.03 -10.25
N LYS A 41 -11.51 6.71 -9.28
CA LYS A 41 -12.04 6.22 -8.01
C LYS A 41 -12.16 7.37 -7.04
N ARG A 42 -13.13 7.27 -6.15
CA ARG A 42 -13.31 8.31 -5.15
C ARG A 42 -12.58 7.99 -3.88
N THR A 43 -12.25 6.72 -3.66
CA THR A 43 -11.53 6.30 -2.47
C THR A 43 -11.03 4.89 -2.71
N LEU A 44 -10.11 4.44 -1.88
CA LEU A 44 -9.71 3.04 -1.88
C LEU A 44 -10.73 2.27 -1.05
N THR A 45 -11.07 1.07 -1.52
CA THR A 45 -12.02 0.23 -0.81
C THR A 45 -11.43 -0.21 0.53
N PRO A 46 -12.20 -0.16 1.61
CA PRO A 46 -11.69 -0.63 2.89
C PRO A 46 -11.19 -2.08 2.79
N GLY A 47 -10.09 -2.36 3.44
CA GLY A 47 -9.50 -3.68 3.42
C GLY A 47 -8.56 -3.93 2.27
N THR A 48 -8.45 -3.00 1.33
CA THR A 48 -7.57 -3.14 0.19
C THR A 48 -6.38 -2.20 0.30
N GLY A 49 -5.37 -2.43 -0.50
CA GLY A 49 -4.21 -1.58 -0.56
C GLY A 49 -3.56 -1.67 -1.92
N LEU A 50 -2.68 -0.73 -2.20
CA LEU A 50 -1.90 -0.72 -3.43
C LEU A 50 -0.43 -0.64 -3.05
N LEU A 51 0.32 -1.67 -3.40
CA LEU A 51 1.75 -1.72 -3.11
C LEU A 51 2.50 -1.41 -4.40
N ILE A 52 3.27 -0.33 -4.37
CA ILE A 52 4.06 0.10 -5.50
C ILE A 52 5.48 -0.35 -5.24
N GLN A 53 5.96 -1.26 -6.05
CA GLN A 53 7.31 -1.78 -5.89
C GLN A 53 7.94 -2.10 -7.24
N PRO A 54 9.17 -1.61 -7.43
CA PRO A 54 9.91 -0.80 -6.48
C PRO A 54 9.48 0.66 -6.53
N SER A 55 9.73 1.40 -5.46
CA SER A 55 9.43 2.82 -5.42
C SER A 55 10.29 3.48 -4.36
N SER A 56 10.80 4.66 -4.64
CA SER A 56 11.55 5.44 -3.68
C SER A 56 10.74 6.61 -3.13
N GLY A 57 9.45 6.62 -3.37
CA GLY A 57 8.55 7.66 -2.92
C GLY A 57 7.37 7.77 -3.85
N VAL A 58 6.35 8.50 -3.45
CA VAL A 58 5.17 8.71 -4.28
C VAL A 58 4.75 10.16 -4.22
N HIS A 59 4.04 10.58 -5.26
CA HIS A 59 3.34 11.83 -5.22
C HIS A 59 1.85 11.56 -5.41
N THR A 60 1.04 12.45 -4.88
CA THR A 60 -0.41 12.28 -4.94
C THR A 60 -1.04 13.20 -5.99
N TRP A 61 -0.26 13.62 -6.96
CA TRP A 61 -0.75 14.48 -8.05
C TRP A 61 -1.78 13.70 -8.84
N GLY A 62 -2.90 14.32 -9.08
CA GLY A 62 -3.98 13.68 -9.81
C GLY A 62 -4.90 12.82 -8.95
N MET A 63 -4.62 12.70 -7.67
CA MET A 63 -5.50 11.97 -6.77
C MET A 63 -6.70 12.85 -6.44
N ALA A 64 -7.85 12.24 -6.32
CA ALA A 64 -9.08 12.96 -6.00
C ALA A 64 -9.50 12.82 -4.55
N PHE A 65 -8.76 12.07 -3.76
CA PHE A 65 -9.14 11.81 -2.38
C PHE A 65 -7.88 11.58 -1.55
N PRO A 66 -7.96 11.77 -0.23
CA PRO A 66 -6.80 11.51 0.62
C PRO A 66 -6.58 10.02 0.82
N ILE A 67 -5.36 9.65 1.10
CA ILE A 67 -4.99 8.26 1.36
C ILE A 67 -3.96 8.23 2.47
N ASP A 68 -3.81 7.06 3.09
CA ASP A 68 -2.70 6.82 4.00
C ASP A 68 -1.53 6.25 3.19
N ILE A 69 -0.33 6.67 3.51
CA ILE A 69 0.87 6.26 2.78
C ILE A 69 1.88 5.68 3.77
N VAL A 70 2.40 4.51 3.43
CA VAL A 70 3.42 3.85 4.24
C VAL A 70 4.64 3.60 3.34
N ALA A 71 5.78 4.12 3.74
CA ALA A 71 7.02 3.87 3.03
C ALA A 71 7.70 2.69 3.69
N LEU A 72 8.15 1.75 2.87
CA LEU A 72 8.73 0.49 3.34
C LEU A 72 10.14 0.34 2.82
N GLY A 73 10.98 -0.25 3.62
CA GLY A 73 12.34 -0.60 3.24
C GLY A 73 12.39 -1.92 2.51
N ARG A 74 13.59 -2.41 2.28
CA ARG A 74 13.78 -3.60 1.48
C ARG A 74 13.06 -4.82 2.03
N SER A 75 13.03 -4.98 3.34
CA SER A 75 12.39 -6.12 3.97
C SER A 75 10.99 -5.79 4.47
N TYR A 76 10.38 -4.75 3.91
CA TYR A 76 9.04 -4.31 4.26
C TYR A 76 8.94 -3.77 5.70
N GLU A 77 10.05 -3.31 6.23
CA GLU A 77 10.02 -2.59 7.50
C GLU A 77 9.49 -1.17 7.22
N VAL A 78 8.74 -0.63 8.16
CA VAL A 78 8.14 0.69 7.99
C VAL A 78 9.19 1.76 8.23
N VAL A 79 9.49 2.55 7.21
CA VAL A 79 10.44 3.64 7.33
C VAL A 79 9.75 5.01 7.37
N GLY A 80 8.47 5.05 7.08
CA GLY A 80 7.68 6.28 7.20
C GLY A 80 6.20 5.97 7.08
N ALA A 81 5.37 6.78 7.70
CA ALA A 81 3.92 6.59 7.66
C ALA A 81 3.24 7.94 7.79
N TRP A 82 2.32 8.22 6.89
CA TRP A 82 1.61 9.50 6.85
C TRP A 82 0.12 9.24 6.65
N GLN A 83 -0.68 9.83 7.52
CA GLN A 83 -2.13 9.63 7.47
C GLN A 83 -2.81 10.73 6.70
N SER A 84 -3.85 10.37 5.98
CA SER A 84 -4.74 11.30 5.30
C SER A 84 -3.99 12.32 4.44
N VAL A 85 -3.13 11.81 3.57
CA VAL A 85 -2.35 12.67 2.68
C VAL A 85 -3.27 13.11 1.54
N GLY A 86 -3.46 14.41 1.40
CA GLY A 86 -4.30 14.95 0.34
C GLY A 86 -3.56 14.97 -1.00
N PRO A 87 -4.21 15.50 -2.05
CA PRO A 87 -3.58 15.57 -3.36
C PRO A 87 -2.43 16.58 -3.37
N TRP A 88 -1.60 16.45 -4.40
CA TRP A 88 -0.47 17.37 -4.65
C TRP A 88 0.60 17.34 -3.57
N CYS A 89 0.81 16.18 -2.96
CA CYS A 89 1.84 15.99 -1.94
C CYS A 89 2.88 14.99 -2.42
N ILE A 90 4.05 15.03 -1.80
CA ILE A 90 5.11 14.04 -2.01
C ILE A 90 5.42 13.44 -0.65
N ARG A 91 5.49 12.12 -0.59
CA ARG A 91 5.80 11.44 0.66
C ARG A 91 6.76 10.27 0.40
N GLY A 92 7.51 9.95 1.42
CA GLY A 92 8.37 8.78 1.39
C GLY A 92 9.63 8.92 0.56
N LEU A 93 9.91 10.11 0.04
CA LEU A 93 11.05 10.30 -0.85
C LEU A 93 12.34 10.14 -0.06
N SER A 94 13.01 9.02 -0.25
CA SER A 94 14.20 8.68 0.50
C SER A 94 14.87 7.48 -0.14
N PHE A 95 16.20 7.41 -0.04
CA PHE A 95 16.88 6.24 -0.55
C PHE A 95 16.69 5.03 0.36
N LYS A 96 16.10 5.21 1.53
CA LYS A 96 15.76 4.08 2.39
C LYS A 96 14.44 3.45 1.93
N THR A 97 13.61 4.19 1.22
CA THR A 97 12.32 3.69 0.74
C THR A 97 12.54 2.83 -0.48
N ARG A 98 12.07 1.61 -0.42
CA ARG A 98 12.15 0.69 -1.54
C ARG A 98 10.78 0.33 -2.10
N HIS A 99 9.75 0.48 -1.30
CA HIS A 99 8.38 0.18 -1.69
C HIS A 99 7.46 1.18 -1.02
N VAL A 100 6.31 1.44 -1.61
CA VAL A 100 5.33 2.33 -0.99
C VAL A 100 3.97 1.65 -1.01
N LEU A 101 3.31 1.67 0.13
CA LEU A 101 1.98 1.08 0.28
C LEU A 101 0.97 2.19 0.46
N GLU A 102 -0.06 2.21 -0.38
CA GLU A 102 -1.15 3.17 -0.29
C GLU A 102 -2.36 2.47 0.28
N LEU A 103 -2.97 3.06 1.27
CA LEU A 103 -4.09 2.48 2.01
C LEU A 103 -5.23 3.48 2.10
N PRO A 104 -6.45 3.01 2.34
CA PRO A 104 -7.55 3.93 2.63
C PRO A 104 -7.25 4.71 3.90
N THR A 105 -7.78 5.92 3.99
CA THR A 105 -7.56 6.74 5.18
C THR A 105 -8.07 6.00 6.42
N GLY A 106 -7.34 6.16 7.50
CA GLY A 106 -7.67 5.52 8.77
C GLY A 106 -7.04 4.16 8.97
N GLN A 107 -6.44 3.59 7.92
CA GLN A 107 -5.91 2.23 8.05
C GLN A 107 -4.61 2.20 8.84
N ILE A 108 -3.80 3.24 8.76
CA ILE A 108 -2.58 3.30 9.57
C ILE A 108 -2.97 3.24 11.04
N GLU A 109 -3.99 3.98 11.42
CA GLU A 109 -4.41 3.99 12.81
C GLU A 109 -5.01 2.65 13.23
N ARG A 110 -5.88 2.10 12.41
CA ARG A 110 -6.50 0.82 12.75
C ARG A 110 -5.48 -0.31 12.87
N ALA A 111 -4.49 -0.33 12.03
CA ALA A 111 -3.47 -1.38 12.06
C ALA A 111 -2.29 -1.01 12.95
N GLN A 112 -2.35 0.16 13.59
CA GLN A 112 -1.33 0.62 14.52
C GLN A 112 0.05 0.70 13.90
N ILE A 113 0.12 1.08 12.63
CA ILE A 113 1.38 1.11 11.90
C ILE A 113 2.27 2.22 12.43
N THR A 114 3.46 1.87 12.83
CA THR A 114 4.43 2.79 13.41
C THR A 114 5.78 2.56 12.74
N VAL A 115 6.56 3.61 12.58
CA VAL A 115 7.90 3.48 12.01
C VAL A 115 8.70 2.47 12.83
N GLY A 116 9.33 1.55 12.13
CA GLY A 116 10.07 0.45 12.75
C GLY A 116 9.31 -0.86 12.76
N ASP A 117 8.01 -0.83 12.53
CA ASP A 117 7.23 -2.06 12.48
C ASP A 117 7.64 -2.91 11.28
N GLU A 118 7.45 -4.20 11.38
CA GLU A 118 7.76 -5.13 10.32
C GLU A 118 6.50 -5.68 9.71
N LEU A 119 6.31 -5.41 8.44
CA LEU A 119 5.15 -5.91 7.73
C LEU A 119 5.53 -7.16 6.95
N CYS A 120 4.56 -7.99 6.62
CA CYS A 120 4.82 -9.14 5.78
C CYS A 120 3.66 -9.35 4.81
N LEU A 121 4.00 -9.82 3.63
CA LEU A 121 3.04 -10.16 2.61
C LEU A 121 2.72 -11.63 2.75
N VAL A 122 1.45 -11.95 2.81
CA VAL A 122 1.01 -13.32 3.00
C VAL A 122 0.12 -13.71 1.84
N ALA A 123 0.53 -14.72 1.11
CA ALA A 123 -0.29 -15.23 0.03
C ALA A 123 -1.34 -16.13 0.63
N ALA A 124 -2.58 -15.85 0.35
CA ALA A 124 -3.64 -16.69 0.85
C ALA A 124 -3.60 -18.02 0.13
N SER A 125 -3.61 -19.09 0.88
CA SER A 125 -3.69 -20.34 0.21
C SER A 125 -5.10 -20.53 -0.24
N GLY A 126 -5.27 -20.97 -1.35
CA GLY A 126 -6.57 -21.22 -1.83
C GLY A 126 -7.16 -20.02 -2.38
N ALA A 127 -8.34 -19.78 -2.08
CA ALA A 127 -9.02 -19.01 -2.87
C ALA A 127 -9.02 -17.65 -2.65
N CYS A 128 -8.75 -16.94 -3.56
CA CYS A 128 -8.90 -15.58 -3.54
C CYS A 128 -10.01 -15.29 -4.44
N ASP A 129 -11.08 -15.08 -3.92
CA ASP A 129 -12.17 -14.88 -4.84
C ASP A 129 -12.73 -13.54 -4.87
#